data_0cfd0acb3d05834656d044c21beb2745
#
_entry.id   0cfd0acb3d05834656d044c21beb2745
#
_cell.length_a   1.000
_cell.length_b   1.000
_cell.length_c   1.000
_cell.angle_alpha   90.00
_cell.angle_beta   90.00
_cell.angle_gamma   90.00
#
_symmetry.space_group_name_H-M   'P 1'
#
loop_
_entity.id
_entity.type
_entity.pdbx_description
1 polymer ?
#
loop_
_entity_poly.entity_id
_entity_poly.type
_entity_poly.pdbx_seq_one_letter_code
_entity_poly.pdbx_strand_id
1 'polypeptide(L)'
;MTTVVVYSRPGCHLCEEAIAALVSLHEQGYRFDLHEIDIDSDELLLRRHLERIPVVEIDGREVSELTLDRAGARAMLDTVEAWSS
;
A
#
# COMPACT_ATOMS: atom_id res chain seq x y z
N MET A 1 -8.91 13.57 -2.70
CA MET A 1 -8.96 12.42 -1.78
C MET A 1 -7.71 11.57 -1.98
N THR A 2 -7.16 11.05 -0.90
CA THR A 2 -5.94 10.25 -0.97
C THR A 2 -6.22 8.86 -1.53
N THR A 3 -5.41 8.42 -2.49
CA THR A 3 -5.52 7.10 -3.09
C THR A 3 -4.31 6.27 -2.72
N VAL A 4 -4.54 5.13 -2.07
CA VAL A 4 -3.50 4.18 -1.68
C VAL A 4 -3.60 2.95 -2.58
N VAL A 5 -2.49 2.61 -3.21
CA VAL A 5 -2.39 1.43 -4.08
C VAL A 5 -1.39 0.46 -3.48
N VAL A 6 -1.79 -0.79 -3.34
CA VAL A 6 -0.91 -1.87 -2.87
C VAL A 6 -0.72 -2.87 -4.00
N TYR A 7 0.51 -3.02 -4.45
CA TYR A 7 0.87 -4.05 -5.42
C TYR A 7 1.16 -5.33 -4.65
N SER A 8 0.42 -6.37 -4.98
CA SER A 8 0.48 -7.63 -4.25
C SER A 8 0.44 -8.82 -5.20
N ARG A 9 0.39 -10.01 -4.63
CA ARG A 9 0.34 -11.26 -5.38
C ARG A 9 -0.41 -12.30 -4.55
N PRO A 10 -1.19 -13.22 -5.17
CA PRO A 10 -1.83 -14.29 -4.42
C PRO A 10 -0.81 -15.10 -3.63
N GLY A 11 -1.13 -15.42 -2.38
CA GLY A 11 -0.24 -16.17 -1.50
C GLY A 11 0.87 -15.35 -0.84
N CYS A 12 0.90 -14.05 -1.02
CA CYS A 12 1.88 -13.19 -0.39
C CYS A 12 1.42 -12.82 1.03
N HIS A 13 2.02 -13.43 2.03
CA HIS A 13 1.67 -13.20 3.43
C HIS A 13 1.94 -11.75 3.86
N LEU A 14 3.08 -11.20 3.48
CA LEU A 14 3.42 -9.81 3.80
C LEU A 14 2.48 -8.81 3.14
N CYS A 15 1.98 -9.13 1.94
CA CYS A 15 0.97 -8.31 1.26
C CYS A 15 -0.34 -8.32 2.02
N GLU A 16 -0.75 -9.48 2.54
CA GLU A 16 -1.95 -9.60 3.36
C GLU A 16 -1.83 -8.77 4.63
N GLU A 17 -0.66 -8.78 5.27
CA GLU A 17 -0.40 -7.98 6.46
C GLU A 17 -0.47 -6.48 6.15
N ALA A 18 0.08 -6.05 5.02
CA ALA A 18 0.02 -4.65 4.59
C ALA A 18 -1.42 -4.20 4.37
N ILE A 19 -2.22 -5.00 3.68
CA ILE A 19 -3.63 -4.70 3.44
C ILE A 19 -4.39 -4.63 4.77
N ALA A 20 -4.16 -5.59 5.67
CA ALA A 20 -4.82 -5.60 6.97
C ALA A 20 -4.50 -4.36 7.78
N ALA A 21 -3.24 -3.90 7.75
CA ALA A 21 -2.83 -2.68 8.44
C ALA A 21 -3.56 -1.45 7.89
N LEU A 22 -3.67 -1.35 6.57
CA LEU A 22 -4.37 -0.23 5.93
C LEU A 22 -5.88 -0.25 6.19
N VAL A 23 -6.49 -1.42 6.12
CA VAL A 23 -7.92 -1.58 6.44
C VAL A 23 -8.19 -1.17 7.89
N SER A 24 -7.31 -1.57 8.82
CA SER A 24 -7.44 -1.19 10.23
C SER A 24 -7.43 0.32 10.41
N LEU A 25 -6.54 1.03 9.71
CA LEU A 25 -6.49 2.49 9.77
C LEU A 25 -7.74 3.14 9.17
N HIS A 26 -8.25 2.59 8.08
CA HIS A 26 -9.48 3.08 7.48
C HIS A 26 -10.64 2.97 8.49
N GLU A 27 -10.72 1.87 9.21
CA GLU A 27 -11.72 1.68 10.26
C GLU A 27 -11.54 2.64 11.43
N GLN A 28 -10.33 3.13 11.67
CA GLN A 28 -10.04 4.11 12.71
C GLN A 28 -10.35 5.56 12.30
N GLY A 29 -10.79 5.77 11.06
CA GLY A 29 -11.19 7.09 10.59
C GLY A 29 -10.25 7.75 9.60
N TYR A 30 -9.14 7.13 9.23
CA TYR A 30 -8.28 7.64 8.16
C TYR A 30 -9.03 7.53 6.83
N ARG A 31 -9.08 8.61 6.08
CA ARG A 31 -9.83 8.66 4.82
C ARG A 31 -8.92 8.50 3.62
N PHE A 32 -9.09 7.41 2.91
CA PHE A 32 -8.38 7.14 1.66
C PHE A 32 -9.11 6.06 0.89
N ASP A 33 -8.92 6.03 -0.42
CA ASP A 33 -9.37 4.93 -1.27
C ASP A 33 -8.24 3.89 -1.30
N LEU A 34 -8.57 2.64 -1.09
CA LEU A 34 -7.61 1.55 -1.11
C LEU A 34 -7.84 0.67 -2.32
N HIS A 35 -6.79 0.50 -3.12
CA HIS A 35 -6.81 -0.37 -4.29
C HIS A 35 -5.71 -1.41 -4.16
N GLU A 36 -6.07 -2.67 -4.33
CA GLU A 36 -5.10 -3.75 -4.40
C GLU A 36 -4.93 -4.16 -5.85
N ILE A 37 -3.71 -4.20 -6.34
CA ILE A 37 -3.39 -4.59 -7.71
C ILE A 37 -2.55 -5.86 -7.67
N ASP A 38 -3.05 -6.92 -8.32
CA ASP A 38 -2.32 -8.17 -8.47
C ASP A 38 -1.28 -7.99 -9.58
N ILE A 39 0.00 -8.10 -9.23
CA ILE A 39 1.08 -7.91 -10.20
C ILE A 39 1.13 -9.03 -11.25
N ASP A 40 0.51 -10.18 -10.97
CA ASP A 40 0.41 -11.25 -11.94
C ASP A 40 -0.54 -10.90 -13.11
N SER A 41 -1.36 -9.87 -12.95
CA SER A 41 -2.29 -9.42 -14.00
C SER A 41 -1.61 -8.68 -15.15
N ASP A 42 -0.34 -8.27 -14.98
CA ASP A 42 0.41 -7.49 -15.97
C ASP A 42 1.89 -7.84 -15.87
N GLU A 43 2.47 -8.29 -16.98
CA GLU A 43 3.87 -8.70 -17.04
C GLU A 43 4.83 -7.57 -16.63
N LEU A 44 4.53 -6.33 -16.98
CA LEU A 44 5.35 -5.19 -16.61
C LEU A 44 5.34 -4.95 -15.10
N LEU A 45 4.18 -5.09 -14.47
CA LEU A 45 4.07 -4.99 -13.01
C LEU A 45 4.82 -6.11 -12.32
N LEU A 46 4.71 -7.32 -12.85
CA LEU A 46 5.41 -8.48 -12.32
C LEU A 46 6.92 -8.26 -12.31
N ARG A 47 7.48 -7.82 -13.43
CA ARG A 47 8.92 -7.54 -13.54
C ARG A 47 9.37 -6.42 -12.63
N ARG A 48 8.54 -5.38 -12.47
CA ARG A 48 8.89 -4.20 -11.69
C ARG A 48 8.87 -4.45 -10.19
N HIS A 49 7.92 -5.25 -9.71
CA HIS A 49 7.61 -5.35 -8.29
C HIS A 49 7.82 -6.72 -7.66
N LEU A 50 8.08 -7.77 -8.43
CA LEU A 50 8.10 -9.16 -7.93
C LEU A 50 8.93 -9.36 -6.66
N GLU A 51 10.11 -8.78 -6.58
CA GLU A 51 11.01 -8.93 -5.44
C GLU A 51 10.80 -7.87 -4.36
N ARG A 52 9.85 -6.97 -4.58
CA ARG A 52 9.64 -5.80 -3.73
C ARG A 52 8.27 -5.76 -3.06
N ILE A 53 7.38 -6.71 -3.39
CA ILE A 53 6.03 -6.72 -2.83
C ILE A 53 6.01 -7.03 -1.34
N PRO A 54 5.10 -6.41 -0.55
CA PRO A 54 4.12 -5.44 -1.02
C PRO A 54 4.75 -4.08 -1.35
N VAL A 55 4.36 -3.49 -2.47
CA VAL A 55 4.75 -2.12 -2.82
C VAL A 55 3.54 -1.24 -2.61
N VAL A 56 3.71 -0.16 -1.87
CA VAL A 56 2.62 0.76 -1.54
C VAL A 56 2.90 2.12 -2.16
N GLU A 57 1.91 2.63 -2.90
CA GLU A 57 1.94 3.97 -3.47
C GLU A 57 0.82 4.81 -2.89
N ILE A 58 1.09 6.07 -2.65
CA ILE A 58 0.08 7.04 -2.24
C ILE A 58 0.11 8.19 -3.24
N ASP A 59 -1.05 8.42 -3.89
CA ASP A 59 -1.20 9.47 -4.92
C ASP A 59 -0.11 9.38 -6.00
N GLY A 60 0.25 8.16 -6.40
CA GLY A 60 1.23 7.89 -7.44
C GLY A 60 2.69 7.85 -6.99
N ARG A 61 2.95 8.06 -5.70
CA ARG A 61 4.31 8.00 -5.16
C ARG A 61 4.53 6.71 -4.39
N GLU A 62 5.60 6.00 -4.69
CA GLU A 62 6.00 4.82 -3.93
C GLU A 62 6.52 5.25 -2.57
N VAL A 63 5.89 4.76 -1.51
CA VAL A 63 6.20 5.16 -0.12
C VAL A 63 6.67 4.02 0.76
N SER A 64 6.47 2.77 0.34
CA SER A 64 6.90 1.61 1.10
C SER A 64 7.11 0.41 0.19
N GLU A 65 8.01 -0.49 0.59
CA GLU A 65 8.22 -1.77 -0.08
C GLU A 65 8.55 -2.84 0.95
N LEU A 66 8.35 -4.09 0.59
CA LEU A 66 8.67 -5.32 1.32
C LEU A 66 7.83 -5.60 2.56
N THR A 67 7.57 -4.61 3.39
CA THR A 67 6.76 -4.83 4.60
C THR A 67 6.08 -3.54 5.01
N LEU A 68 4.89 -3.66 5.56
CA LEU A 68 4.14 -2.53 6.10
C LEU A 68 3.29 -3.01 7.27
N ASP A 69 3.62 -2.55 8.48
CA ASP A 69 2.80 -2.79 9.66
C ASP A 69 1.89 -1.57 9.93
N ARG A 70 1.04 -1.69 10.96
CA ARG A 70 0.08 -0.63 11.30
C ARG A 70 0.77 0.67 11.69
N ALA A 71 1.87 0.61 12.45
CA ALA A 71 2.60 1.81 12.86
C ALA A 71 3.24 2.51 11.66
N GLY A 72 3.85 1.73 10.74
CA GLY A 72 4.42 2.27 9.51
C GLY A 72 3.37 2.86 8.59
N ALA A 73 2.23 2.20 8.45
CA ALA A 73 1.13 2.70 7.62
C ALA A 73 0.57 4.02 8.19
N ARG A 74 0.43 4.11 9.49
CA ARG A 74 -0.04 5.34 10.15
C ARG A 74 0.93 6.50 9.91
N ALA A 75 2.23 6.26 10.13
CA ALA A 75 3.25 7.28 9.90
C ALA A 75 3.27 7.75 8.45
N MET A 76 3.11 6.83 7.52
CA MET A 76 3.05 7.12 6.10
C MET A 76 1.86 8.01 5.74
N LEU A 77 0.67 7.69 6.25
CA LEU A 77 -0.53 8.49 6.01
C LEU A 77 -0.45 9.87 6.64
N ASP A 78 0.12 9.98 7.85
CA ASP A 78 0.35 11.27 8.50
C ASP A 78 1.29 12.14 7.66
N THR A 79 2.32 11.55 7.06
CA THR A 79 3.26 12.27 6.18
C THR A 79 2.53 12.78 4.93
N VAL A 80 1.66 11.96 4.35
CA VAL A 80 0.89 12.35 3.15
C VAL A 80 -0.06 13.49 3.45
N GLU A 81 -0.69 13.50 4.60
CA GLU A 81 -1.54 14.63 5.00
C GLU A 81 -0.75 15.93 5.05
N ALA A 82 0.51 15.88 5.49
CA ALA A 82 1.39 17.04 5.49
C ALA A 82 1.69 17.54 4.07
N TRP A 83 1.71 16.66 3.08
CA TRP A 83 1.94 17.04 1.68
C TRP A 83 0.77 17.82 1.08
N SER A 84 -0.45 17.57 1.55
CA SER A 84 -1.66 18.18 0.97
C SER A 84 -2.07 19.48 1.65
N SER A 85 -1.33 19.92 2.62
CA SER A 85 -1.62 21.18 3.33
C SER A 85 -0.83 22.38 2.81
#